data_dac0798cede82322bc808550d8146bbb
#
_entry.id   dac0798cede82322bc808550d8146bbb
#
_cell.length_a   1.000
_cell.length_b   1.000
_cell.length_c   1.000
_cell.angle_alpha   90.00
_cell.angle_beta   90.00
_cell.angle_gamma   90.00
#
_symmetry.space_group_name_H-M   'P 1'
#
loop_
_entity.id
_entity.type
_entity.pdbx_description
1 polymer ?
#
loop_
_entity_poly.entity_id
_entity_poly.type
_entity_poly.pdbx_seq_one_letter_code
_entity_poly.pdbx_strand_id
1 'polypeptide(L)'
;MGERPLFDVPRIPGIEERELAFEPHLRGVRPVPHLVPTSNGVDFQHLRTLHNLPTRAPEAIEVFDYSIEYHIETASYRQLGLITGTNVFAQYLRRAGVDSFMLFAGAPIDQQRTRSFFVVGVRRDGDGDLRLQIDGLRSFVEKLLAEDEPILNTMRFKQGVMVASDRHLSRYFKYVSEFPKYGPPGP
;
A
#
# COMPACT_ATOMS: atom_id res chain seq x y z
N MET A 1 -8.67 24.76 -14.95
CA MET A 1 -7.42 23.99 -14.82
C MET A 1 -7.33 23.56 -13.38
N GLY A 2 -7.07 22.26 -13.11
CA GLY A 2 -6.90 21.78 -11.73
C GLY A 2 -5.63 22.35 -11.10
N GLU A 3 -5.61 22.47 -9.79
CA GLU A 3 -4.41 22.82 -9.04
C GLU A 3 -3.33 21.73 -9.23
N ARG A 4 -2.05 22.12 -9.06
CA ARG A 4 -0.94 21.18 -9.12
C ARG A 4 -1.10 20.11 -8.04
N PRO A 5 -0.86 18.80 -8.33
CA PRO A 5 -0.88 17.76 -7.31
C PRO A 5 0.04 18.12 -6.14
N LEU A 6 -0.38 17.75 -4.91
CA LEU A 6 0.42 17.97 -3.69
C LEU A 6 1.68 17.13 -3.64
N PHE A 7 1.65 15.97 -4.27
CA PHE A 7 2.71 14.99 -4.25
C PHE A 7 2.76 14.24 -5.59
N ASP A 8 3.92 13.71 -5.91
CA ASP A 8 4.13 12.89 -7.08
C ASP A 8 3.69 11.43 -6.84
N VAL A 9 3.53 10.68 -7.93
CA VAL A 9 3.33 9.22 -7.86
C VAL A 9 4.55 8.58 -7.20
N PRO A 10 4.36 7.57 -6.33
CA PRO A 10 5.48 6.89 -5.67
C PRO A 10 6.48 6.33 -6.69
N ARG A 11 7.76 6.54 -6.41
CA ARG A 11 8.86 5.97 -7.20
C ARG A 11 9.67 5.04 -6.32
N ILE A 12 10.22 4.00 -6.91
CA ILE A 12 11.15 3.10 -6.24
C ILE A 12 12.54 3.74 -6.29
N PRO A 13 13.18 4.02 -5.16
CA PRO A 13 14.51 4.60 -5.16
C PRO A 13 15.52 3.72 -5.92
N GLY A 14 16.28 4.33 -6.82
CA GLY A 14 17.34 3.64 -7.57
C GLY A 14 16.87 2.71 -8.69
N ILE A 15 15.57 2.70 -9.01
CA ILE A 15 15.01 1.93 -10.13
C ILE A 15 14.26 2.88 -11.06
N GLU A 16 14.62 2.88 -12.33
CA GLU A 16 13.89 3.65 -13.34
C GLU A 16 12.69 2.85 -13.87
N GLU A 17 11.64 3.55 -14.28
CA GLU A 17 10.40 2.94 -14.80
C GLU A 17 10.66 1.96 -15.95
N ARG A 18 11.59 2.29 -16.86
CA ARG A 18 11.99 1.43 -17.99
C ARG A 18 12.61 0.09 -17.56
N GLU A 19 13.13 0.01 -16.34
CA GLU A 19 13.73 -1.21 -15.79
C GLU A 19 12.68 -2.17 -15.24
N LEU A 20 11.41 -1.72 -15.14
CA LEU A 20 10.29 -2.50 -14.64
C LEU A 20 9.44 -3.06 -15.78
N ALA A 21 8.96 -4.28 -15.61
CA ALA A 21 7.81 -4.83 -16.29
C ALA A 21 6.66 -4.84 -15.30
N PHE A 22 5.52 -4.22 -15.63
CA PHE A 22 4.39 -4.14 -14.71
C PHE A 22 3.06 -4.32 -15.44
N GLU A 23 2.07 -4.75 -14.68
CA GLU A 23 0.71 -5.02 -15.15
C GLU A 23 -0.30 -4.35 -14.19
N PRO A 24 -1.14 -3.41 -14.69
CA PRO A 24 -2.18 -2.78 -13.90
C PRO A 24 -3.47 -3.61 -13.91
N HIS A 25 -4.18 -3.59 -12.79
CA HIS A 25 -5.45 -4.29 -12.61
C HIS A 25 -6.50 -3.37 -11.99
N LEU A 26 -7.60 -3.14 -12.71
CA LEU A 26 -8.75 -2.41 -12.17
C LEU A 26 -9.57 -3.34 -11.27
N ARG A 27 -9.86 -2.87 -10.07
CA ARG A 27 -10.80 -3.51 -9.14
C ARG A 27 -12.14 -2.77 -9.14
N GLY A 28 -13.15 -3.42 -8.61
CA GLY A 28 -14.47 -2.81 -8.45
C GLY A 28 -14.53 -1.72 -7.39
N VAL A 29 -15.74 -1.20 -7.18
CA VAL A 29 -16.05 -0.28 -6.09
C VAL A 29 -16.21 -1.07 -4.79
N ARG A 30 -15.59 -0.56 -3.72
CA ARG A 30 -15.68 -1.11 -2.37
C ARG A 30 -16.48 -0.19 -1.46
N PRO A 31 -17.33 -0.71 -0.56
CA PRO A 31 -18.12 0.09 0.37
C PRO A 31 -17.30 0.48 1.62
N VAL A 32 -16.10 1.02 1.40
CA VAL A 32 -15.19 1.48 2.47
C VAL A 32 -14.53 2.80 2.10
N PRO A 33 -14.21 3.66 3.09
CA PRO A 33 -13.36 4.83 2.87
C PRO A 33 -11.98 4.44 2.34
N HIS A 34 -11.40 5.25 1.45
CA HIS A 34 -10.11 4.96 0.81
C HIS A 34 -8.94 4.75 1.79
N LEU A 35 -9.00 5.41 2.94
CA LEU A 35 -7.96 5.29 3.97
C LEU A 35 -7.91 3.88 4.61
N VAL A 36 -9.00 3.12 4.58
CA VAL A 36 -9.07 1.80 5.23
C VAL A 36 -8.21 0.76 4.48
N PRO A 37 -8.38 0.53 3.17
CA PRO A 37 -7.48 -0.38 2.45
C PRO A 37 -6.01 0.05 2.51
N THR A 38 -5.73 1.36 2.51
CA THR A 38 -4.35 1.88 2.59
C THR A 38 -3.71 1.60 3.95
N SER A 39 -4.50 1.58 5.04
CA SER A 39 -3.99 1.26 6.38
C SER A 39 -3.41 -0.15 6.49
N ASN A 40 -3.87 -1.10 5.65
CA ASN A 40 -3.33 -2.45 5.61
C ASN A 40 -1.81 -2.48 5.30
N GLY A 41 -1.30 -1.46 4.62
CA GLY A 41 0.12 -1.32 4.34
C GLY A 41 1.02 -1.13 5.58
N VAL A 42 0.45 -0.77 6.73
CA VAL A 42 1.15 -0.62 8.02
C VAL A 42 0.54 -1.45 9.13
N ASP A 43 -0.45 -2.29 8.83
CA ASP A 43 -1.03 -3.25 9.78
C ASP A 43 -0.32 -4.60 9.67
N PHE A 44 0.83 -4.69 10.32
CA PHE A 44 1.66 -5.91 10.30
C PHE A 44 1.03 -7.07 11.07
N GLN A 45 0.10 -6.79 11.97
CA GLN A 45 -0.65 -7.85 12.66
C GLN A 45 -1.67 -8.48 11.71
N HIS A 46 -2.39 -7.68 10.95
CA HIS A 46 -3.29 -8.14 9.90
C HIS A 46 -2.57 -9.08 8.90
N LEU A 47 -1.39 -8.68 8.42
CA LEU A 47 -0.60 -9.51 7.50
C LEU A 47 -0.25 -10.89 8.09
N ARG A 48 0.02 -10.96 9.40
CA ARG A 48 0.34 -12.23 10.06
C ARG A 48 -0.90 -13.08 10.37
N THR A 49 -1.97 -12.44 10.83
CA THR A 49 -3.14 -13.17 11.35
C THR A 49 -4.14 -13.54 10.28
N LEU A 50 -4.42 -12.65 9.34
CA LEU A 50 -5.35 -12.93 8.25
C LEU A 50 -4.69 -13.64 7.08
N HIS A 51 -3.54 -13.12 6.62
CA HIS A 51 -2.86 -13.66 5.44
C HIS A 51 -1.82 -14.74 5.75
N ASN A 52 -1.58 -15.02 7.03
CA ASN A 52 -0.57 -15.97 7.48
C ASN A 52 0.83 -15.71 6.87
N LEU A 53 1.17 -14.43 6.68
CA LEU A 53 2.47 -14.04 6.15
C LEU A 53 3.49 -13.89 7.29
N PRO A 54 4.70 -14.47 7.17
CA PRO A 54 5.76 -14.34 8.18
C PRO A 54 6.42 -12.97 8.11
N THR A 55 5.62 -11.90 8.19
CA THR A 55 6.08 -10.52 8.04
C THR A 55 6.59 -9.99 9.38
N ARG A 56 7.79 -9.43 9.38
CA ARG A 56 8.31 -8.66 10.51
C ARG A 56 7.80 -7.22 10.44
N ALA A 57 7.37 -6.67 11.57
CA ALA A 57 7.11 -5.24 11.64
C ALA A 57 8.45 -4.46 11.63
N PRO A 58 8.53 -3.30 10.97
CA PRO A 58 9.72 -2.45 11.04
C PRO A 58 9.91 -1.92 12.46
N GLU A 59 11.13 -1.53 12.79
CA GLU A 59 11.42 -0.89 14.09
C GLU A 59 10.72 0.46 14.21
N ALA A 60 10.71 1.22 13.12
CA ALA A 60 10.04 2.51 13.02
C ALA A 60 9.41 2.70 11.63
N ILE A 61 8.46 3.62 11.55
CA ILE A 61 8.01 4.22 10.31
C ILE A 61 8.36 5.70 10.34
N GLU A 62 8.76 6.25 9.22
CA GLU A 62 9.05 7.67 9.04
C GLU A 62 7.82 8.35 8.45
N VAL A 63 7.45 9.50 9.01
CA VAL A 63 6.27 10.26 8.58
C VAL A 63 6.74 11.60 8.06
N PHE A 64 6.39 11.89 6.82
CA PHE A 64 6.64 13.15 6.11
C PHE A 64 5.31 13.86 5.85
N ASP A 65 5.36 15.06 5.29
CA ASP A 65 4.15 15.88 5.02
C ASP A 65 3.10 15.14 4.17
N TYR A 66 3.55 14.36 3.17
CA TYR A 66 2.69 13.69 2.20
C TYR A 66 2.96 12.20 2.04
N SER A 67 3.81 11.63 2.89
CA SER A 67 4.12 10.20 2.83
C SER A 67 4.46 9.58 4.17
N ILE A 68 4.37 8.25 4.22
CA ILE A 68 4.93 7.41 5.28
C ILE A 68 5.82 6.39 4.62
N GLU A 69 7.01 6.19 5.17
CA GLU A 69 7.99 5.23 4.68
C GLU A 69 8.44 4.29 5.78
N TYR A 70 8.76 3.06 5.41
CA TYR A 70 9.42 2.12 6.31
C TYR A 70 10.29 1.13 5.55
N HIS A 71 11.33 0.68 6.24
CA HIS A 71 12.26 -0.33 5.73
C HIS A 71 12.23 -1.56 6.63
N ILE A 72 12.27 -2.73 6.01
CA ILE A 72 12.48 -4.00 6.69
C ILE A 72 13.65 -4.69 6.02
N GLU A 73 14.64 -5.04 6.79
CA GLU A 73 15.76 -5.83 6.32
C GLU A 73 15.91 -7.08 7.20
N THR A 74 15.98 -8.22 6.56
CA THR A 74 16.17 -9.53 7.18
C THR A 74 17.24 -10.31 6.40
N ALA A 75 17.64 -11.48 6.90
CA ALA A 75 18.53 -12.36 6.16
C ALA A 75 17.94 -12.87 4.84
N SER A 76 16.61 -12.86 4.68
CA SER A 76 15.90 -13.47 3.54
C SER A 76 15.25 -12.47 2.60
N TYR A 77 15.04 -11.21 3.01
CA TYR A 77 14.42 -10.18 2.16
C TYR A 77 14.71 -8.75 2.65
N ARG A 78 14.63 -7.82 1.70
CA ARG A 78 14.55 -6.37 1.94
C ARG A 78 13.23 -5.85 1.42
N GLN A 79 12.59 -4.99 2.18
CA GLN A 79 11.31 -4.38 1.83
C GLN A 79 11.35 -2.88 2.10
N LEU A 80 10.88 -2.11 1.14
CA LEU A 80 10.48 -0.71 1.31
C LEU A 80 8.96 -0.65 1.20
N GLY A 81 8.30 -0.09 2.20
CA GLY A 81 6.88 0.24 2.14
C GLY A 81 6.70 1.75 2.11
N LEU A 82 5.84 2.24 1.25
CA LEU A 82 5.60 3.65 1.01
C LEU A 82 4.10 3.91 0.92
N ILE A 83 3.57 4.74 1.82
CA ILE A 83 2.24 5.32 1.68
C ILE A 83 2.40 6.74 1.17
N THR A 84 1.73 7.11 0.09
CA THR A 84 1.72 8.46 -0.46
C THR A 84 0.30 8.99 -0.47
N GLY A 85 0.14 10.21 0.03
CA GLY A 85 -1.20 10.71 0.33
C GLY A 85 -1.91 9.83 1.35
N THR A 86 -3.21 9.70 1.23
CA THR A 86 -4.04 8.85 2.11
C THR A 86 -4.62 7.63 1.40
N ASN A 87 -4.23 7.41 0.16
CA ASN A 87 -4.93 6.50 -0.76
C ASN A 87 -4.02 5.65 -1.66
N VAL A 88 -2.70 5.78 -1.53
CA VAL A 88 -1.73 4.97 -2.30
C VAL A 88 -0.80 4.27 -1.33
N PHE A 89 -0.69 2.95 -1.45
CA PHE A 89 0.33 2.14 -0.80
C PHE A 89 1.17 1.45 -1.86
N ALA A 90 2.48 1.63 -1.82
CA ALA A 90 3.44 0.94 -2.67
C ALA A 90 4.39 0.10 -1.81
N GLN A 91 4.77 -1.04 -2.33
CA GLN A 91 5.74 -1.92 -1.72
C GLN A 91 6.75 -2.37 -2.76
N TYR A 92 8.02 -2.21 -2.43
CA TYR A 92 9.12 -2.85 -3.14
C TYR A 92 9.68 -3.96 -2.26
N LEU A 93 9.90 -5.13 -2.84
CA LEU A 93 10.41 -6.30 -2.15
C LEU A 93 11.51 -6.95 -2.98
N ARG A 94 12.68 -7.10 -2.39
CA ARG A 94 13.76 -7.95 -2.91
C ARG A 94 13.87 -9.21 -2.09
N ARG A 95 13.62 -10.34 -2.73
CA ARG A 95 13.68 -11.68 -2.10
C ARG A 95 14.28 -12.69 -3.05
N ALA A 96 15.25 -13.48 -2.58
CA ALA A 96 15.92 -14.53 -3.37
C ALA A 96 16.42 -14.04 -4.74
N GLY A 97 16.96 -12.82 -4.79
CA GLY A 97 17.47 -12.21 -6.03
C GLY A 97 16.41 -11.58 -6.95
N VAL A 98 15.13 -11.78 -6.65
CA VAL A 98 14.02 -11.21 -7.43
C VAL A 98 13.56 -9.89 -6.81
N ASP A 99 13.50 -8.85 -7.64
CA ASP A 99 12.95 -7.54 -7.33
C ASP A 99 11.51 -7.46 -7.80
N SER A 100 10.58 -7.31 -6.88
CA SER A 100 9.14 -7.21 -7.14
C SER A 100 8.56 -5.92 -6.59
N PHE A 101 7.51 -5.46 -7.24
CA PHE A 101 6.81 -4.22 -6.92
C PHE A 101 5.31 -4.46 -6.88
N MET A 102 4.65 -3.90 -5.88
CA MET A 102 3.20 -3.87 -5.75
C MET A 102 2.77 -2.45 -5.41
N LEU A 103 1.72 -1.97 -6.06
CA LEU A 103 1.08 -0.71 -5.73
C LEU A 103 -0.42 -0.94 -5.61
N PHE A 104 -1.00 -0.46 -4.54
CA PHE A 104 -2.44 -0.43 -4.31
C PHE A 104 -2.88 1.02 -4.23
N ALA A 105 -3.94 1.37 -4.95
CA ALA A 105 -4.46 2.72 -4.89
C ALA A 105 -5.98 2.73 -4.88
N GLY A 106 -6.53 3.72 -4.19
CA GLY A 106 -7.96 3.96 -4.07
C GLY A 106 -8.37 5.35 -4.51
N ALA A 107 -9.24 5.45 -5.51
CA ALA A 107 -9.89 6.71 -5.87
C ALA A 107 -11.19 6.83 -5.08
N PRO A 108 -11.31 7.80 -4.15
CA PRO A 108 -12.54 8.02 -3.42
C PRO A 108 -13.66 8.44 -4.37
N ILE A 109 -14.81 7.77 -4.28
CA ILE A 109 -16.04 8.16 -4.98
C ILE A 109 -16.83 9.09 -4.09
N ASP A 110 -16.89 8.75 -2.82
CA ASP A 110 -17.47 9.53 -1.73
C ASP A 110 -16.81 9.13 -0.40
N GLN A 111 -17.37 9.56 0.72
CA GLN A 111 -16.81 9.28 2.06
C GLN A 111 -16.87 7.80 2.45
N GLN A 112 -17.70 6.99 1.79
CA GLN A 112 -17.96 5.59 2.14
C GLN A 112 -17.57 4.61 1.04
N ARG A 113 -17.22 5.08 -0.16
CA ARG A 113 -16.94 4.22 -1.31
C ARG A 113 -15.65 4.60 -2.01
N THR A 114 -14.91 3.58 -2.38
CA THR A 114 -13.62 3.71 -3.06
C THR A 114 -13.59 2.80 -4.27
N ARG A 115 -13.15 3.34 -5.42
CA ARG A 115 -12.74 2.53 -6.57
C ARG A 115 -11.26 2.23 -6.40
N SER A 116 -10.90 0.96 -6.40
CA SER A 116 -9.52 0.54 -6.19
C SER A 116 -8.92 -0.11 -7.42
N PHE A 117 -7.62 -0.04 -7.51
CA PHE A 117 -6.81 -0.77 -8.48
C PHE A 117 -5.48 -1.18 -7.84
N PHE A 118 -4.80 -2.13 -8.47
CA PHE A 118 -3.43 -2.47 -8.08
C PHE A 118 -2.55 -2.62 -9.31
N VAL A 119 -1.27 -2.50 -9.10
CA VAL A 119 -0.23 -2.75 -10.09
C VAL A 119 0.74 -3.75 -9.49
N VAL A 120 1.13 -4.73 -10.28
CA VAL A 120 2.23 -5.65 -9.95
C VAL A 120 3.34 -5.47 -10.96
N GLY A 121 4.58 -5.64 -10.51
CA GLY A 121 5.73 -5.47 -11.39
C GLY A 121 6.95 -6.23 -10.88
N VAL A 122 7.85 -6.50 -11.80
CA VAL A 122 9.15 -7.14 -11.55
C VAL A 122 10.24 -6.42 -12.34
N ARG A 123 11.48 -6.53 -11.90
CA ARG A 123 12.60 -5.95 -12.62
C ARG A 123 12.95 -6.78 -13.86
N ARG A 124 13.20 -6.09 -15.00
CA ARG A 124 13.43 -6.71 -16.32
C ARG A 124 14.77 -7.44 -16.43
N ASP A 125 15.75 -7.04 -15.65
CA ASP A 125 17.11 -7.60 -15.65
C ASP A 125 17.29 -8.77 -14.68
N GLY A 126 16.20 -9.21 -14.03
CA GLY A 126 16.20 -10.39 -13.17
C GLY A 126 16.29 -11.70 -13.97
N ASP A 127 16.83 -12.72 -13.32
CA ASP A 127 16.83 -14.08 -13.88
C ASP A 127 15.42 -14.65 -13.94
N GLY A 128 15.07 -15.29 -15.04
CA GLY A 128 13.83 -16.03 -15.19
C GLY A 128 12.80 -15.42 -16.14
N ASP A 129 11.69 -16.12 -16.27
CA ASP A 129 10.57 -15.73 -17.14
C ASP A 129 9.76 -14.59 -16.48
N LEU A 130 9.85 -13.40 -17.06
CA LEU A 130 9.12 -12.21 -16.59
C LEU A 130 7.61 -12.44 -16.52
N ARG A 131 7.05 -13.16 -17.49
CA ARG A 131 5.61 -13.43 -17.52
C ARG A 131 5.20 -14.31 -16.35
N LEU A 132 5.95 -15.36 -16.11
CA LEU A 132 5.71 -16.26 -14.98
C LEU A 132 5.83 -15.55 -13.63
N GLN A 133 6.82 -14.66 -13.49
CA GLN A 133 7.01 -13.86 -12.27
C GLN A 133 5.85 -12.88 -12.05
N ILE A 134 5.39 -12.17 -13.09
CA ILE A 134 4.24 -11.26 -13.01
C ILE A 134 2.96 -12.03 -12.69
N ASP A 135 2.70 -13.16 -13.36
CA ASP A 135 1.52 -13.99 -13.11
C ASP A 135 1.50 -14.56 -11.68
N GLY A 136 2.66 -14.97 -11.18
CA GLY A 136 2.81 -15.44 -9.79
C GLY A 136 2.54 -14.33 -8.77
N LEU A 137 3.10 -13.14 -9.01
CA LEU A 137 2.89 -11.98 -8.15
C LEU A 137 1.44 -11.50 -8.18
N ARG A 138 0.82 -11.46 -9.38
CA ARG A 138 -0.61 -11.16 -9.53
C ARG A 138 -1.47 -12.12 -8.73
N SER A 139 -1.28 -13.42 -8.92
CA SER A 139 -2.04 -14.47 -8.21
C SER A 139 -1.89 -14.35 -6.69
N PHE A 140 -0.69 -14.00 -6.21
CA PHE A 140 -0.45 -13.74 -4.80
C PHE A 140 -1.26 -12.52 -4.30
N VAL A 141 -1.23 -11.40 -5.03
CA VAL A 141 -1.98 -10.18 -4.67
C VAL A 141 -3.48 -10.45 -4.70
N GLU A 142 -3.99 -11.13 -5.73
CA GLU A 142 -5.42 -11.48 -5.86
C GLU A 142 -5.89 -12.35 -4.68
N LYS A 143 -5.06 -13.27 -4.22
CA LYS A 143 -5.35 -14.07 -3.03
C LYS A 143 -5.50 -13.19 -1.79
N LEU A 144 -4.55 -12.28 -1.52
CA LEU A 144 -4.63 -11.36 -0.38
C LEU A 144 -5.92 -10.52 -0.43
N LEU A 145 -6.23 -9.96 -1.60
CA LEU A 145 -7.42 -9.16 -1.79
C LEU A 145 -8.72 -9.96 -1.62
N ALA A 146 -8.73 -11.24 -1.99
CA ALA A 146 -9.88 -12.12 -1.77
C ALA A 146 -10.07 -12.47 -0.30
N GLU A 147 -9.00 -12.61 0.47
CA GLU A 147 -9.04 -12.82 1.92
C GLU A 147 -9.56 -11.57 2.67
N ASP A 148 -9.18 -10.37 2.21
CA ASP A 148 -9.66 -9.08 2.75
C ASP A 148 -11.11 -8.78 2.42
N GLU A 149 -11.61 -9.23 1.29
CA GLU A 149 -12.89 -8.81 0.73
C GLU A 149 -14.10 -9.03 1.66
N PRO A 150 -14.26 -10.17 2.34
CA PRO A 150 -15.37 -10.38 3.26
C PRO A 150 -15.36 -9.37 4.42
N ILE A 151 -14.17 -9.01 4.90
CA ILE A 151 -13.99 -8.07 6.00
C ILE A 151 -14.32 -6.65 5.52
N LEU A 152 -13.70 -6.21 4.42
CA LEU A 152 -13.89 -4.88 3.86
C LEU A 152 -15.33 -4.60 3.42
N ASN A 153 -16.04 -5.62 2.91
CA ASN A 153 -17.41 -5.45 2.46
C ASN A 153 -18.43 -5.36 3.62
N THR A 154 -18.07 -5.82 4.81
CA THR A 154 -18.98 -5.86 5.97
C THR A 154 -18.57 -4.92 7.09
N MET A 155 -17.32 -4.42 7.07
CA MET A 155 -16.82 -3.57 8.14
C MET A 155 -17.49 -2.19 8.13
N ARG A 156 -17.74 -1.68 9.35
CA ARG A 156 -18.01 -0.26 9.59
C ARG A 156 -16.80 0.32 10.28
N PHE A 157 -16.04 1.12 9.54
CA PHE A 157 -14.84 1.71 10.13
C PHE A 157 -15.21 2.60 11.31
N LYS A 158 -14.64 2.27 12.47
CA LYS A 158 -14.64 3.12 13.66
C LYS A 158 -13.28 2.95 14.31
N GLN A 159 -12.59 4.05 14.52
CA GLN A 159 -11.33 4.01 15.27
C GLN A 159 -11.62 3.50 16.69
N GLY A 160 -11.00 2.37 17.03
CA GLY A 160 -11.10 1.73 18.33
C GLY A 160 -9.97 2.15 19.27
N VAL A 161 -9.84 1.41 20.38
CA VAL A 161 -8.71 1.55 21.30
C VAL A 161 -7.50 0.86 20.68
N MET A 162 -6.41 1.61 20.48
CA MET A 162 -5.15 1.10 19.99
C MET A 162 -4.34 0.44 21.10
N VAL A 163 -3.75 -0.69 20.79
CA VAL A 163 -2.84 -1.42 21.68
C VAL A 163 -1.38 -1.34 21.19
N ALA A 164 -0.44 -1.83 21.97
CA ALA A 164 0.98 -1.71 21.64
C ALA A 164 1.37 -2.31 20.27
N SER A 165 0.68 -3.38 19.82
CA SER A 165 0.86 -3.97 18.49
C SER A 165 0.43 -3.05 17.35
N ASP A 166 -0.46 -2.08 17.62
CA ASP A 166 -1.04 -1.18 16.62
C ASP A 166 -0.25 0.13 16.48
N ARG A 167 0.96 0.20 17.04
CA ARG A 167 1.75 1.43 17.08
C ARG A 167 1.94 2.09 15.69
N HIS A 168 2.14 1.30 14.64
CA HIS A 168 2.32 1.81 13.29
C HIS A 168 0.99 2.24 12.67
N LEU A 169 -0.07 1.48 12.90
CA LEU A 169 -1.42 1.82 12.49
C LEU A 169 -1.90 3.11 13.19
N SER A 170 -1.60 3.27 14.48
CA SER A 170 -1.88 4.51 15.23
C SER A 170 -1.17 5.73 14.62
N ARG A 171 0.10 5.58 14.21
CA ARG A 171 0.84 6.67 13.52
C ARG A 171 0.23 7.00 12.16
N TYR A 172 -0.23 5.99 11.42
CA TYR A 172 -0.94 6.21 10.16
C TYR A 172 -2.23 7.00 10.36
N PHE A 173 -3.08 6.64 11.33
CA PHE A 173 -4.31 7.40 11.58
C PHE A 173 -4.04 8.82 12.08
N LYS A 174 -2.97 9.02 12.85
CA LYS A 174 -2.53 10.37 13.21
C LYS A 174 -2.15 11.17 11.95
N TYR A 175 -1.30 10.61 11.10
CA TYR A 175 -0.94 11.20 9.82
C TYR A 175 -2.16 11.56 8.97
N VAL A 176 -3.12 10.65 8.81
CA VAL A 176 -4.36 10.91 8.05
C VAL A 176 -5.18 12.05 8.67
N SER A 177 -5.25 12.13 9.99
CA SER A 177 -5.99 13.20 10.69
C SER A 177 -5.36 14.58 10.52
N GLU A 178 -4.04 14.63 10.36
CA GLU A 178 -3.24 15.84 10.17
C GLU A 178 -2.98 16.15 8.68
N PHE A 179 -3.34 15.23 7.77
CA PHE A 179 -3.13 15.41 6.33
C PHE A 179 -3.81 16.69 5.84
N PRO A 180 -3.15 17.50 4.99
CA PRO A 180 -3.68 18.76 4.52
C PRO A 180 -5.09 18.61 3.94
N LYS A 181 -6.05 19.29 4.53
CA LYS A 181 -7.42 19.35 4.02
C LYS A 181 -7.51 20.55 3.09
N TYR A 182 -7.76 20.31 1.81
CA TYR A 182 -8.18 21.38 0.94
C TYR A 182 -9.59 21.82 1.35
N GLY A 183 -9.63 22.95 2.03
CA GLY A 183 -10.80 23.79 2.03
C GLY A 183 -10.62 24.90 0.99
N PRO A 184 -11.68 25.53 0.45
CA PRO A 184 -11.51 26.81 -0.21
C PRO A 184 -10.77 27.74 0.77
N PRO A 185 -9.84 28.59 0.28
CA PRO A 185 -9.24 29.58 1.15
C PRO A 185 -10.39 30.29 1.87
N GLY A 186 -10.31 30.31 3.20
CA GLY A 186 -11.30 31.02 4.01
C GLY A 186 -11.42 32.47 3.54
N PRO A 187 -12.58 33.10 3.74
CA PRO A 187 -12.83 34.48 3.32
C PRO A 187 -11.82 35.41 3.94
#